data_02d90d892ffca97a446b340564a8eb07
#
_entry.id   02d90d892ffca97a446b340564a8eb07
#
_cell.length_a   1.000
_cell.length_b   1.000
_cell.length_c   1.000
_cell.angle_alpha   90.00
_cell.angle_beta   90.00
_cell.angle_gamma   90.00
#
_symmetry.space_group_name_H-M   'P 1'
#
loop_
_entity.id
_entity.type
_entity.pdbx_description
1 polymer ?
#
loop_
_entity_poly.entity_id
_entity_poly.type
_entity_poly.pdbx_seq_one_letter_code
_entity_poly.pdbx_strand_id
1 'polypeptide(L)'
;MKKIILACLVAFVGANLSAEPKWYGKAYNKTNTQKGYLYGSGSATSKEASKQKALADLVASISVVVNSQIHIQKSRVDNKLKSSDSQTINLKTDDLELNNVEIVNQEAQKGIYYTRVRINQNLFLQGLRDKYNALYGQFSTLMPKVCKGVFLQQSKSMGDLLAKAMPIERILKAYSVPVGSLENYEKIYYQNAFKPKVRIAFDDNSDTEIKNALMSAYARVLTPSDEEKLYQIKNEVFTENTNGITRIRVVVSASDCQGTPVLNRSLEVDEKNKNFAITRLQSLLYKELKGYANKEGQGNTGL
;
A
#
# COMPACT_ATOMS: atom_id res chain seq x y z
N MET A 1 -17.16 46.30 74.57
CA MET A 1 -17.41 45.04 73.85
C MET A 1 -17.86 45.40 72.45
N LYS A 2 -16.95 45.39 71.46
CA LYS A 2 -17.24 45.70 70.05
C LYS A 2 -17.23 44.37 69.28
N LYS A 3 -18.38 43.98 68.80
CA LYS A 3 -18.56 42.81 67.89
C LYS A 3 -18.10 43.18 66.50
N ILE A 4 -17.06 42.58 66.02
CA ILE A 4 -16.59 42.67 64.64
C ILE A 4 -17.33 41.61 63.86
N ILE A 5 -18.19 42.03 62.92
CA ILE A 5 -18.88 41.18 61.94
C ILE A 5 -17.90 41.04 60.77
N LEU A 6 -17.35 39.83 60.63
CA LEU A 6 -16.51 39.45 59.51
C LEU A 6 -17.44 38.97 58.38
N ALA A 7 -17.64 39.83 57.38
CA ALA A 7 -18.38 39.47 56.17
C ALA A 7 -17.47 38.62 55.24
N CYS A 8 -17.74 37.32 55.18
CA CYS A 8 -17.15 36.42 54.18
C CYS A 8 -17.71 36.72 52.79
N LEU A 9 -16.94 37.43 51.99
CA LEU A 9 -17.21 37.61 50.56
C LEU A 9 -16.84 36.28 49.86
N VAL A 10 -17.84 35.41 49.65
CA VAL A 10 -17.66 34.21 48.81
C VAL A 10 -17.65 34.69 47.36
N ALA A 11 -16.44 34.84 46.84
CA ALA A 11 -16.28 35.03 45.40
C ALA A 11 -16.70 33.76 44.69
N PHE A 12 -17.90 33.73 44.14
CA PHE A 12 -18.29 32.72 43.14
C PHE A 12 -17.39 32.91 41.91
N VAL A 13 -16.28 32.20 41.87
CA VAL A 13 -15.58 31.94 40.61
C VAL A 13 -16.53 31.05 39.81
N GLY A 14 -17.37 31.67 39.02
CA GLY A 14 -18.19 30.99 38.05
C GLY A 14 -17.23 30.31 37.05
N ALA A 15 -17.02 29.02 37.26
CA ALA A 15 -16.41 28.17 36.25
C ALA A 15 -17.30 28.34 35.00
N ASN A 16 -16.83 29.13 34.08
CA ASN A 16 -17.41 29.22 32.75
C ASN A 16 -17.16 27.88 32.06
N LEU A 17 -17.92 26.85 32.45
CA LEU A 17 -18.09 25.63 31.68
C LEU A 17 -18.48 26.09 30.26
N SER A 18 -17.55 26.00 29.35
CA SER A 18 -17.82 26.24 27.94
C SER A 18 -18.80 25.16 27.53
N ALA A 19 -20.07 25.52 27.49
CA ALA A 19 -21.12 24.62 27.10
C ALA A 19 -20.90 24.30 25.62
N GLU A 20 -20.40 23.10 25.34
CA GLU A 20 -20.37 22.59 23.97
C GLU A 20 -21.79 22.57 23.39
N PRO A 21 -21.96 22.74 22.07
CA PRO A 21 -23.27 22.60 21.46
C PRO A 21 -23.89 21.24 21.84
N LYS A 22 -25.18 21.24 22.19
CA LYS A 22 -25.91 20.05 22.65
C LYS A 22 -25.78 18.85 21.71
N TRP A 23 -25.61 19.12 20.42
CA TRP A 23 -25.45 18.09 19.39
C TRP A 23 -24.00 17.55 19.26
N TYR A 24 -23.01 18.12 19.96
CA TYR A 24 -21.59 17.75 19.85
C TYR A 24 -21.18 16.64 20.82
N GLY A 25 -21.81 16.54 21.97
CA GLY A 25 -21.43 15.61 23.03
C GLY A 25 -21.58 14.13 22.67
N LYS A 26 -20.79 13.26 23.31
CA LYS A 26 -20.77 11.79 23.11
C LYS A 26 -22.14 11.11 23.30
N ALA A 27 -22.95 11.61 24.22
CA ALA A 27 -24.29 11.08 24.49
C ALA A 27 -25.23 11.31 23.30
N TYR A 28 -25.09 12.44 22.61
CA TYR A 28 -25.88 12.77 21.43
C TYR A 28 -25.57 11.83 20.25
N ASN A 29 -24.30 11.42 20.13
CA ASN A 29 -23.86 10.56 19.02
C ASN A 29 -24.45 9.15 19.06
N LYS A 30 -24.89 8.66 20.23
CA LYS A 30 -25.52 7.32 20.35
C LYS A 30 -27.02 7.33 20.07
N THR A 31 -27.70 8.44 20.30
CA THR A 31 -29.17 8.51 20.29
C THR A 31 -29.74 9.24 19.06
N ASN A 32 -28.96 10.11 18.44
CA ASN A 32 -29.43 11.01 17.36
C ASN A 32 -28.75 10.74 16.00
N THR A 33 -28.18 9.56 15.80
CA THR A 33 -27.69 9.13 14.50
C THR A 33 -28.84 8.60 13.66
N GLN A 34 -29.08 9.22 12.52
CA GLN A 34 -30.06 8.71 11.58
C GLN A 34 -29.57 7.38 11.01
N LYS A 35 -30.43 6.36 11.05
CA LYS A 35 -30.11 5.03 10.50
C LYS A 35 -29.70 5.15 9.03
N GLY A 36 -28.62 4.47 8.64
CA GLY A 36 -28.10 4.51 7.27
C GLY A 36 -27.08 5.62 6.99
N TYR A 37 -26.64 6.35 8.03
CA TYR A 37 -25.58 7.36 7.92
C TYR A 37 -24.42 7.06 8.88
N LEU A 38 -23.22 7.40 8.43
CA LEU A 38 -22.01 7.45 9.25
C LEU A 38 -21.73 8.92 9.59
N TYR A 39 -21.25 9.17 10.79
CA TYR A 39 -21.05 10.53 11.32
C TYR A 39 -19.63 10.73 11.81
N GLY A 40 -19.16 11.97 11.71
CA GLY A 40 -17.95 12.45 12.37
C GLY A 40 -18.15 13.85 12.93
N SER A 41 -17.47 14.17 14.01
CA SER A 41 -17.56 15.47 14.69
C SER A 41 -16.16 15.99 15.01
N GLY A 42 -15.99 17.32 14.89
CA GLY A 42 -14.70 17.96 15.15
C GLY A 42 -14.86 19.36 15.71
N SER A 43 -13.91 19.79 16.53
CA SER A 43 -13.83 21.15 17.05
C SER A 43 -12.43 21.74 16.89
N ALA A 44 -12.36 23.02 16.54
CA ALA A 44 -11.11 23.75 16.34
C ALA A 44 -11.33 25.27 16.43
N THR A 45 -10.24 26.03 16.43
CA THR A 45 -10.27 27.50 16.44
C THR A 45 -10.65 28.12 15.09
N SER A 46 -10.75 27.34 14.03
CA SER A 46 -11.25 27.79 12.73
C SER A 46 -12.29 26.81 12.16
N LYS A 47 -13.15 27.34 11.29
CA LYS A 47 -14.20 26.59 10.61
C LYS A 47 -13.64 25.44 9.77
N GLU A 48 -12.58 25.71 9.01
CA GLU A 48 -11.96 24.70 8.15
C GLU A 48 -11.27 23.60 8.98
N ALA A 49 -10.50 23.97 10.01
CA ALA A 49 -9.86 23.00 10.89
C ALA A 49 -10.89 22.12 11.64
N SER A 50 -12.04 22.66 12.05
CA SER A 50 -13.12 21.89 12.68
C SER A 50 -13.73 20.89 11.71
N LYS A 51 -13.89 21.26 10.43
CA LYS A 51 -14.34 20.36 9.36
C LYS A 51 -13.34 19.23 9.10
N GLN A 52 -12.05 19.55 9.00
CA GLN A 52 -11.00 18.52 8.82
C GLN A 52 -10.97 17.52 9.98
N LYS A 53 -11.13 18.01 11.22
CA LYS A 53 -11.25 17.10 12.39
C LYS A 53 -12.52 16.25 12.35
N ALA A 54 -13.64 16.79 11.86
CA ALA A 54 -14.87 16.03 11.71
C ALA A 54 -14.72 14.93 10.64
N LEU A 55 -14.04 15.20 9.53
CA LEU A 55 -13.71 14.19 8.53
C LEU A 55 -12.78 13.11 9.09
N ALA A 56 -11.76 13.50 9.84
CA ALA A 56 -10.85 12.55 10.49
C ALA A 56 -11.58 11.63 11.50
N ASP A 57 -12.54 12.18 12.28
CA ASP A 57 -13.37 11.40 13.21
C ASP A 57 -14.32 10.43 12.46
N LEU A 58 -14.86 10.84 11.32
CA LEU A 58 -15.65 9.96 10.44
C LEU A 58 -14.81 8.78 9.96
N VAL A 59 -13.57 9.02 9.48
CA VAL A 59 -12.65 7.97 9.05
C VAL A 59 -12.25 7.05 10.22
N ALA A 60 -11.99 7.62 11.40
CA ALA A 60 -11.69 6.86 12.60
C ALA A 60 -12.85 5.93 13.00
N SER A 61 -14.10 6.39 12.87
CA SER A 61 -15.28 5.57 13.15
C SER A 61 -15.40 4.37 12.21
N ILE A 62 -15.09 4.53 10.93
CA ILE A 62 -15.02 3.44 9.95
C ILE A 62 -13.90 2.46 10.33
N SER A 63 -12.72 2.96 10.68
CA SER A 63 -11.58 2.14 11.10
C SER A 63 -11.89 1.28 12.33
N VAL A 64 -12.61 1.82 13.30
CA VAL A 64 -13.04 1.06 14.50
C VAL A 64 -13.96 -0.11 14.13
N VAL A 65 -14.92 0.09 13.23
CA VAL A 65 -15.80 -0.98 12.75
C VAL A 65 -14.98 -2.07 12.06
N VAL A 66 -14.06 -1.69 11.18
CA VAL A 66 -13.20 -2.64 10.46
C VAL A 66 -12.33 -3.44 11.43
N ASN A 67 -11.65 -2.78 12.37
CA ASN A 67 -10.78 -3.45 13.33
C ASN A 67 -11.56 -4.38 14.28
N SER A 68 -12.75 -3.97 14.73
CA SER A 68 -13.59 -4.81 15.59
C SER A 68 -14.03 -6.10 14.90
N GLN A 69 -14.39 -6.04 13.62
CA GLN A 69 -14.78 -7.21 12.83
C GLN A 69 -13.61 -8.16 12.58
N ILE A 70 -12.41 -7.63 12.31
CA ILE A 70 -11.20 -8.43 12.15
C ILE A 70 -10.91 -9.22 13.45
N HIS A 71 -11.02 -8.58 14.61
CA HIS A 71 -10.84 -9.27 15.90
C HIS A 71 -11.87 -10.38 16.13
N ILE A 72 -13.14 -10.14 15.81
CA ILE A 72 -14.20 -11.15 15.93
C ILE A 72 -13.96 -12.35 15.01
N GLN A 73 -13.53 -12.12 13.78
CA GLN A 73 -13.22 -13.18 12.83
C GLN A 73 -12.01 -14.00 13.26
N LYS A 74 -10.94 -13.35 13.72
CA LYS A 74 -9.74 -14.03 14.26
C LYS A 74 -10.09 -14.91 15.47
N SER A 75 -10.83 -14.41 16.43
CA SER A 75 -11.22 -15.18 17.61
C SER A 75 -12.09 -16.41 17.30
N ARG A 76 -12.78 -16.44 16.17
CA ARG A 76 -13.55 -17.61 15.71
C ARG A 76 -12.71 -18.64 14.95
N VAL A 77 -11.57 -18.25 14.40
CA VAL A 77 -10.69 -19.10 13.59
C VAL A 77 -9.50 -19.65 14.39
N ASP A 78 -9.15 -19.00 15.52
CA ASP A 78 -7.91 -19.24 16.26
C ASP A 78 -7.89 -20.44 17.18
N ASN A 79 -8.65 -21.52 16.87
CA ASN A 79 -8.29 -22.80 17.48
C ASN A 79 -7.19 -23.59 16.70
N LYS A 80 -6.65 -23.09 15.59
CA LYS A 80 -5.68 -23.84 14.78
C LYS A 80 -4.54 -23.09 14.08
N LEU A 81 -4.42 -21.77 14.14
CA LEU A 81 -3.33 -21.07 13.44
C LEU A 81 -2.75 -19.93 14.26
N LYS A 82 -1.61 -20.21 14.90
CA LYS A 82 -0.68 -19.17 15.36
C LYS A 82 -0.04 -18.56 14.13
N SER A 83 -0.53 -17.44 13.66
CA SER A 83 0.27 -16.52 12.84
C SER A 83 -0.03 -15.09 13.28
N SER A 84 1.00 -14.50 13.84
CA SER A 84 1.14 -13.10 14.11
C SER A 84 0.93 -12.30 12.86
N ASP A 85 -0.10 -11.50 12.82
CA ASP A 85 -0.07 -10.15 12.27
C ASP A 85 -1.41 -9.50 12.60
N SER A 86 -1.47 -8.94 13.79
CA SER A 86 -2.50 -7.96 14.13
C SER A 86 -2.18 -6.66 13.40
N GLN A 87 -2.39 -6.62 12.10
CA GLN A 87 -2.33 -5.38 11.36
C GLN A 87 -3.55 -4.54 11.73
N THR A 88 -3.37 -3.65 12.70
CA THR A 88 -4.32 -2.58 12.98
C THR A 88 -4.39 -1.71 11.72
N ILE A 89 -5.58 -1.58 11.14
CA ILE A 89 -5.76 -0.72 9.98
C ILE A 89 -5.89 0.71 10.47
N ASN A 90 -4.88 1.51 10.21
CA ASN A 90 -4.94 2.96 10.37
C ASN A 90 -5.32 3.57 9.02
N LEU A 91 -6.62 3.72 8.78
CA LEU A 91 -7.11 4.47 7.61
C LEU A 91 -6.81 5.96 7.84
N LYS A 92 -6.20 6.58 6.84
CA LYS A 92 -6.04 8.04 6.79
C LYS A 92 -7.17 8.64 5.96
N THR A 93 -7.46 9.90 6.18
CA THR A 93 -8.49 10.64 5.41
C THR A 93 -8.19 10.62 3.92
N ASP A 94 -6.89 10.65 3.56
CA ASP A 94 -6.43 10.62 2.16
C ASP A 94 -6.56 9.23 1.50
N ASP A 95 -6.66 8.16 2.30
CA ASP A 95 -6.82 6.79 1.79
C ASP A 95 -8.27 6.48 1.36
N LEU A 96 -9.23 7.28 1.88
CA LEU A 96 -10.66 7.13 1.58
C LEU A 96 -11.17 8.35 0.82
N GLU A 97 -11.59 8.15 -0.41
CA GLU A 97 -12.35 9.16 -1.16
C GLU A 97 -13.74 9.30 -0.55
N LEU A 98 -13.88 10.24 0.39
CA LEU A 98 -15.15 10.57 1.01
C LEU A 98 -15.96 11.50 0.11
N ASN A 99 -16.59 10.93 -0.91
CA ASN A 99 -17.50 11.68 -1.78
C ASN A 99 -18.86 11.88 -1.10
N ASN A 100 -19.52 13.03 -1.36
CA ASN A 100 -20.85 13.34 -0.87
C ASN A 100 -20.96 13.43 0.67
N VAL A 101 -19.93 13.96 1.33
CA VAL A 101 -20.00 14.30 2.75
C VAL A 101 -20.81 15.58 2.94
N GLU A 102 -21.82 15.51 3.79
CA GLU A 102 -22.69 16.63 4.14
C GLU A 102 -22.29 17.22 5.50
N ILE A 103 -22.27 18.54 5.61
CA ILE A 103 -22.19 19.22 6.89
C ILE A 103 -23.60 19.28 7.48
N VAL A 104 -23.82 18.58 8.58
CA VAL A 104 -25.12 18.52 9.26
C VAL A 104 -25.29 19.69 10.22
N ASN A 105 -24.24 19.97 10.98
CA ASN A 105 -24.21 21.06 11.96
C ASN A 105 -22.86 21.77 11.90
N GLN A 106 -22.91 23.10 12.01
CA GLN A 106 -21.70 23.90 12.18
C GLN A 106 -22.05 25.12 13.02
N GLU A 107 -21.39 25.31 14.14
CA GLU A 107 -21.66 26.35 15.11
C GLU A 107 -20.35 26.86 15.73
N ALA A 108 -20.31 28.16 16.06
CA ALA A 108 -19.19 28.76 16.76
C ALA A 108 -19.64 29.17 18.17
N GLN A 109 -18.89 28.75 19.17
CA GLN A 109 -19.10 29.15 20.55
C GLN A 109 -17.78 29.56 21.20
N LYS A 110 -17.71 30.75 21.76
CA LYS A 110 -16.52 31.29 22.44
C LYS A 110 -15.21 31.12 21.64
N GLY A 111 -15.23 31.37 20.34
CA GLY A 111 -14.06 31.29 19.46
C GLY A 111 -13.68 29.88 19.01
N ILE A 112 -14.46 28.87 19.40
CA ILE A 112 -14.30 27.49 18.92
C ILE A 112 -15.43 27.17 17.94
N TYR A 113 -15.04 26.64 16.79
CA TYR A 113 -15.97 26.12 15.78
C TYR A 113 -16.18 24.63 16.03
N TYR A 114 -17.42 24.21 16.01
CA TYR A 114 -17.85 22.83 16.09
C TYR A 114 -18.47 22.44 14.76
N THR A 115 -18.06 21.32 14.19
CA THR A 115 -18.59 20.82 12.92
C THR A 115 -18.98 19.37 13.07
N ARG A 116 -20.13 19.00 12.51
CA ARG A 116 -20.59 17.62 12.37
C ARG A 116 -20.83 17.33 10.90
N VAL A 117 -20.24 16.25 10.43
CA VAL A 117 -20.41 15.75 9.06
C VAL A 117 -21.13 14.42 9.07
N ARG A 118 -21.74 14.07 7.95
CA ARG A 118 -22.28 12.72 7.73
C ARG A 118 -22.06 12.29 6.27
N ILE A 119 -22.10 10.97 6.06
CA ILE A 119 -22.11 10.36 4.74
C ILE A 119 -23.19 9.28 4.70
N ASN A 120 -23.92 9.15 3.61
CA ASN A 120 -24.84 8.03 3.42
C ASN A 120 -24.04 6.72 3.32
N GLN A 121 -24.27 5.79 4.24
CA GLN A 121 -23.53 4.54 4.33
C GLN A 121 -23.67 3.68 3.08
N ASN A 122 -24.88 3.58 2.51
CA ASN A 122 -25.11 2.75 1.32
C ASN A 122 -24.39 3.31 0.10
N LEU A 123 -24.48 4.63 -0.13
CA LEU A 123 -23.78 5.28 -1.25
C LEU A 123 -22.26 5.18 -1.10
N PHE A 124 -21.75 5.35 0.12
CA PHE A 124 -20.32 5.17 0.43
C PHE A 124 -19.85 3.74 0.12
N LEU A 125 -20.57 2.73 0.61
CA LEU A 125 -20.21 1.33 0.38
C LEU A 125 -20.37 0.93 -1.09
N GLN A 126 -21.36 1.48 -1.80
CA GLN A 126 -21.50 1.28 -3.24
C GLN A 126 -20.30 1.84 -4.00
N GLY A 127 -19.89 3.09 -3.73
CA GLY A 127 -18.71 3.70 -4.35
C GLY A 127 -17.43 2.88 -4.10
N LEU A 128 -17.25 2.39 -2.86
CA LEU A 128 -16.12 1.51 -2.54
C LEU A 128 -16.20 0.18 -3.30
N ARG A 129 -17.38 -0.42 -3.42
CA ARG A 129 -17.56 -1.67 -4.17
C ARG A 129 -17.25 -1.49 -5.65
N ASP A 130 -17.70 -0.40 -6.26
CA ASP A 130 -17.44 -0.11 -7.66
C ASP A 130 -15.93 0.09 -7.91
N LYS A 131 -15.26 0.85 -7.04
CA LYS A 131 -13.79 1.03 -7.07
C LYS A 131 -13.06 -0.31 -6.86
N TYR A 132 -13.51 -1.13 -5.90
CA TYR A 132 -12.96 -2.45 -5.67
C TYR A 132 -13.08 -3.35 -6.90
N ASN A 133 -14.25 -3.42 -7.51
CA ASN A 133 -14.49 -4.26 -8.69
C ASN A 133 -13.61 -3.83 -9.88
N ALA A 134 -13.41 -2.53 -10.08
CA ALA A 134 -12.50 -2.00 -11.08
C ALA A 134 -11.04 -2.42 -10.84
N LEU A 135 -10.58 -2.40 -9.58
CA LEU A 135 -9.25 -2.90 -9.21
C LEU A 135 -9.16 -4.41 -9.32
N TYR A 136 -10.19 -5.14 -8.83
CA TYR A 136 -10.23 -6.60 -8.84
C TYR A 136 -10.16 -7.16 -10.26
N GLY A 137 -10.86 -6.54 -11.21
CA GLY A 137 -10.82 -6.94 -12.62
C GLY A 137 -9.42 -6.88 -13.25
N GLN A 138 -8.55 -5.98 -12.77
CA GLN A 138 -7.19 -5.84 -13.30
C GLN A 138 -6.28 -7.01 -12.88
N PHE A 139 -6.54 -7.68 -11.75
CA PHE A 139 -5.70 -8.82 -11.32
C PHE A 139 -5.67 -9.95 -12.34
N SER A 140 -6.78 -10.22 -13.02
CA SER A 140 -6.88 -11.30 -14.01
C SER A 140 -5.91 -11.08 -15.18
N THR A 141 -5.60 -9.83 -15.52
CA THR A 141 -4.67 -9.50 -16.62
C THR A 141 -3.21 -9.67 -16.21
N LEU A 142 -2.91 -9.61 -14.91
CA LEU A 142 -1.57 -9.79 -14.38
C LEU A 142 -1.23 -11.25 -14.08
N MET A 143 -2.23 -12.13 -14.04
CA MET A 143 -2.00 -13.54 -13.77
C MET A 143 -1.33 -14.23 -14.96
N PRO A 144 -0.24 -14.97 -14.72
CA PRO A 144 0.37 -15.74 -15.78
C PRO A 144 -0.58 -16.83 -16.25
N LYS A 145 -0.80 -16.90 -17.55
CA LYS A 145 -1.70 -17.92 -18.14
C LYS A 145 -1.04 -19.29 -18.28
N VAL A 146 0.28 -19.31 -18.45
CA VAL A 146 1.05 -20.51 -18.77
C VAL A 146 2.23 -20.70 -17.84
N CYS A 147 2.94 -19.64 -17.50
CA CYS A 147 4.09 -19.68 -16.60
C CYS A 147 3.66 -19.80 -15.14
N LYS A 148 4.50 -20.42 -14.30
CA LYS A 148 4.21 -20.56 -12.86
C LYS A 148 4.41 -19.27 -12.06
N GLY A 149 5.17 -18.32 -12.60
CA GLY A 149 5.52 -17.07 -11.92
C GLY A 149 5.12 -15.84 -12.70
N VAL A 150 5.37 -14.70 -12.10
CA VAL A 150 5.24 -13.37 -12.72
C VAL A 150 6.63 -12.75 -12.88
N PHE A 151 6.79 -11.80 -13.79
CA PHE A 151 8.05 -11.06 -13.93
C PHE A 151 7.98 -9.71 -13.20
N LEU A 152 9.07 -8.96 -13.19
CA LEU A 152 9.26 -7.75 -12.37
C LEU A 152 8.12 -6.72 -12.48
N GLN A 153 7.68 -6.37 -13.69
CA GLN A 153 6.58 -5.40 -13.89
C GLN A 153 5.25 -5.93 -13.33
N GLN A 154 4.94 -7.18 -13.66
CA GLN A 154 3.69 -7.81 -13.18
C GLN A 154 3.68 -7.95 -11.66
N SER A 155 4.83 -8.32 -11.06
CA SER A 155 4.98 -8.42 -9.62
C SER A 155 4.75 -7.06 -8.95
N LYS A 156 5.36 -5.99 -9.48
CA LYS A 156 5.15 -4.64 -8.97
C LYS A 156 3.70 -4.19 -9.13
N SER A 157 3.13 -4.34 -10.32
CA SER A 157 1.73 -3.95 -10.58
C SER A 157 0.76 -4.71 -9.68
N MET A 158 1.01 -5.99 -9.43
CA MET A 158 0.21 -6.80 -8.49
C MET A 158 0.32 -6.26 -7.06
N GLY A 159 1.53 -5.92 -6.60
CA GLY A 159 1.75 -5.31 -5.29
C GLY A 159 1.03 -3.96 -5.14
N ASP A 160 1.12 -3.11 -6.15
CA ASP A 160 0.45 -1.80 -6.17
C ASP A 160 -1.09 -1.94 -6.16
N LEU A 161 -1.63 -2.92 -6.91
CA LEU A 161 -3.06 -3.22 -6.90
C LEU A 161 -3.51 -3.78 -5.54
N LEU A 162 -2.75 -4.70 -4.94
CA LEU A 162 -3.05 -5.24 -3.61
C LEU A 162 -3.04 -4.13 -2.56
N ALA A 163 -2.05 -3.25 -2.58
CA ALA A 163 -1.97 -2.11 -1.67
C ALA A 163 -3.21 -1.21 -1.75
N LYS A 164 -3.80 -1.04 -2.94
CA LYS A 164 -5.02 -0.24 -3.16
C LYS A 164 -6.30 -1.01 -2.83
N ALA A 165 -6.37 -2.31 -3.16
CA ALA A 165 -7.60 -3.10 -3.08
C ALA A 165 -7.83 -3.69 -1.68
N MET A 166 -6.78 -4.13 -0.96
CA MET A 166 -6.91 -4.77 0.36
C MET A 166 -7.62 -3.90 1.41
N PRO A 167 -7.32 -2.60 1.56
CA PRO A 167 -8.04 -1.75 2.50
C PRO A 167 -9.54 -1.68 2.18
N ILE A 168 -9.88 -1.58 0.89
CA ILE A 168 -11.28 -1.51 0.43
C ILE A 168 -12.00 -2.84 0.70
N GLU A 169 -11.38 -3.98 0.38
CA GLU A 169 -11.92 -5.30 0.66
C GLU A 169 -12.26 -5.48 2.15
N ARG A 170 -11.34 -5.07 3.02
CA ARG A 170 -11.53 -5.17 4.47
C ARG A 170 -12.70 -4.32 4.96
N ILE A 171 -12.86 -3.09 4.43
CA ILE A 171 -14.02 -2.26 4.76
C ILE A 171 -15.30 -2.94 4.30
N LEU A 172 -15.37 -3.37 3.03
CA LEU A 172 -16.57 -4.00 2.48
C LEU A 172 -16.95 -5.28 3.25
N LYS A 173 -15.98 -6.11 3.58
CA LYS A 173 -16.18 -7.31 4.42
C LYS A 173 -16.69 -6.96 5.83
N ALA A 174 -16.16 -5.91 6.45
CA ALA A 174 -16.59 -5.45 7.78
C ALA A 174 -18.06 -4.98 7.80
N TYR A 175 -18.52 -4.42 6.68
CA TYR A 175 -19.94 -4.04 6.50
C TYR A 175 -20.78 -5.14 5.85
N SER A 176 -20.27 -6.37 5.75
CA SER A 176 -20.96 -7.52 5.15
C SER A 176 -21.37 -7.32 3.69
N VAL A 177 -20.62 -6.51 2.94
CA VAL A 177 -20.81 -6.32 1.50
C VAL A 177 -20.08 -7.45 0.76
N PRO A 178 -20.77 -8.28 -0.04
CA PRO A 178 -20.14 -9.37 -0.75
C PRO A 178 -19.27 -8.84 -1.90
N VAL A 179 -18.01 -9.32 -1.94
CA VAL A 179 -17.01 -9.01 -2.98
C VAL A 179 -16.13 -10.23 -3.25
N GLY A 180 -15.47 -10.26 -4.41
CA GLY A 180 -14.46 -11.26 -4.70
C GLY A 180 -13.31 -11.24 -3.67
N SER A 181 -12.72 -12.41 -3.38
CA SER A 181 -11.61 -12.50 -2.41
C SER A 181 -10.27 -12.25 -3.09
N LEU A 182 -9.41 -11.45 -2.46
CA LEU A 182 -8.03 -11.23 -2.89
C LEU A 182 -7.08 -12.34 -2.44
N GLU A 183 -7.52 -13.28 -1.62
CA GLU A 183 -6.67 -14.29 -0.96
C GLU A 183 -5.76 -15.05 -1.96
N ASN A 184 -6.29 -15.43 -3.12
CA ASN A 184 -5.50 -16.12 -4.14
C ASN A 184 -4.41 -15.23 -4.73
N TYR A 185 -4.71 -13.95 -4.99
CA TYR A 185 -3.74 -12.98 -5.50
C TYR A 185 -2.69 -12.61 -4.46
N GLU A 186 -3.10 -12.45 -3.21
CA GLU A 186 -2.19 -12.26 -2.07
C GLU A 186 -1.23 -13.44 -1.94
N LYS A 187 -1.75 -14.67 -1.97
CA LYS A 187 -0.92 -15.89 -1.89
C LYS A 187 0.13 -15.92 -3.00
N ILE A 188 -0.26 -15.67 -4.25
CA ILE A 188 0.66 -15.65 -5.38
C ILE A 188 1.71 -14.56 -5.22
N TYR A 189 1.30 -13.35 -4.83
CA TYR A 189 2.20 -12.23 -4.61
C TYR A 189 3.22 -12.53 -3.50
N TYR A 190 2.76 -13.01 -2.35
CA TYR A 190 3.64 -13.31 -1.22
C TYR A 190 4.50 -14.57 -1.43
N GLN A 191 4.06 -15.54 -2.22
CA GLN A 191 4.90 -16.68 -2.63
C GLN A 191 6.09 -16.24 -3.48
N ASN A 192 5.93 -15.18 -4.27
CA ASN A 192 7.04 -14.55 -4.97
C ASN A 192 7.84 -13.58 -4.07
N ALA A 193 7.43 -13.38 -2.80
CA ALA A 193 8.14 -12.63 -1.75
C ALA A 193 8.71 -11.28 -2.22
N PHE A 194 7.94 -10.51 -2.98
CA PHE A 194 8.37 -9.26 -3.62
C PHE A 194 9.52 -9.41 -4.63
N LYS A 195 10.03 -10.61 -4.81
CA LYS A 195 11.12 -10.98 -5.73
C LYS A 195 10.68 -12.16 -6.55
N PRO A 196 10.28 -11.95 -7.81
CA PRO A 196 9.85 -13.04 -8.68
C PRO A 196 10.90 -14.14 -8.81
N LYS A 197 10.45 -15.38 -8.80
CA LYS A 197 11.31 -16.52 -9.07
C LYS A 197 11.63 -16.58 -10.56
N VAL A 198 12.90 -16.73 -10.89
CA VAL A 198 13.40 -16.80 -12.27
C VAL A 198 14.54 -17.81 -12.38
N ARG A 199 14.68 -18.42 -13.54
CA ARG A 199 15.87 -19.19 -13.89
C ARG A 199 16.91 -18.24 -14.47
N ILE A 200 18.15 -18.30 -13.98
CA ILE A 200 19.25 -17.45 -14.45
C ILE A 200 20.36 -18.35 -14.99
N ALA A 201 20.72 -18.14 -16.24
CA ALA A 201 21.77 -18.84 -16.92
C ALA A 201 22.88 -17.86 -17.38
N PHE A 202 24.09 -18.37 -17.46
CA PHE A 202 25.28 -17.70 -17.97
C PHE A 202 25.93 -18.61 -19.02
N ASP A 203 26.66 -18.00 -19.95
CA ASP A 203 27.52 -18.77 -20.88
C ASP A 203 28.57 -19.55 -20.11
N ASP A 204 28.95 -20.67 -20.67
CA ASP A 204 29.93 -21.58 -20.05
C ASP A 204 31.30 -20.94 -19.77
N ASN A 205 31.67 -19.98 -20.59
CA ASN A 205 32.96 -19.27 -20.51
C ASN A 205 32.90 -17.97 -19.68
N SER A 206 31.78 -17.70 -19.00
CA SER A 206 31.65 -16.50 -18.18
C SER A 206 32.60 -16.48 -17.01
N ASP A 207 33.31 -15.39 -16.81
CA ASP A 207 34.20 -15.15 -15.66
C ASP A 207 33.41 -15.29 -14.34
N THR A 208 33.99 -16.09 -13.40
CA THR A 208 33.31 -16.42 -12.14
C THR A 208 33.06 -15.19 -11.26
N GLU A 209 33.96 -14.20 -11.24
CA GLU A 209 33.79 -12.99 -10.43
C GLU A 209 32.66 -12.14 -10.98
N ILE A 210 32.58 -12.02 -12.31
CA ILE A 210 31.49 -11.29 -12.99
C ILE A 210 30.15 -12.00 -12.75
N LYS A 211 30.12 -13.33 -12.91
CA LYS A 211 28.95 -14.16 -12.62
C LYS A 211 28.43 -13.94 -11.20
N ASN A 212 29.30 -13.98 -10.21
CA ASN A 212 28.93 -13.78 -8.80
C ASN A 212 28.40 -12.36 -8.55
N ALA A 213 29.01 -11.35 -9.15
CA ALA A 213 28.55 -9.97 -9.03
C ALA A 213 27.16 -9.77 -9.65
N LEU A 214 26.93 -10.32 -10.84
CA LEU A 214 25.62 -10.26 -11.51
C LEU A 214 24.56 -11.03 -10.72
N MET A 215 24.88 -12.22 -10.20
CA MET A 215 23.98 -12.99 -9.32
C MET A 215 23.61 -12.21 -8.07
N SER A 216 24.57 -11.49 -7.47
CA SER A 216 24.30 -10.61 -6.34
C SER A 216 23.36 -9.46 -6.70
N ALA A 217 23.48 -8.87 -7.91
CA ALA A 217 22.55 -7.85 -8.39
C ALA A 217 21.14 -8.41 -8.60
N TYR A 218 21.03 -9.59 -9.22
CA TYR A 218 19.75 -10.26 -9.41
C TYR A 218 19.07 -10.58 -8.08
N ALA A 219 19.80 -11.12 -7.12
CA ALA A 219 19.27 -11.50 -5.81
C ALA A 219 18.66 -10.31 -5.02
N ARG A 220 18.92 -9.06 -5.41
CA ARG A 220 18.29 -7.87 -4.81
C ARG A 220 16.84 -7.69 -5.25
N VAL A 221 16.46 -8.15 -6.45
CA VAL A 221 15.13 -7.91 -7.06
C VAL A 221 14.43 -9.18 -7.52
N LEU A 222 15.16 -10.30 -7.63
CA LEU A 222 14.68 -11.60 -8.10
C LEU A 222 15.08 -12.69 -7.14
N THR A 223 14.44 -13.85 -7.23
CA THR A 223 14.81 -15.06 -6.52
C THR A 223 15.25 -16.11 -7.55
N PRO A 224 16.55 -16.42 -7.67
CA PRO A 224 17.02 -17.49 -8.54
C PRO A 224 16.38 -18.83 -8.15
N SER A 225 15.92 -19.59 -9.13
CA SER A 225 15.27 -20.89 -8.92
C SER A 225 15.43 -21.77 -10.16
N ASP A 226 15.53 -23.08 -9.95
CA ASP A 226 15.60 -24.08 -11.02
C ASP A 226 14.23 -24.73 -11.33
N GLU A 227 13.15 -24.20 -10.73
CA GLU A 227 11.81 -24.69 -11.00
C GLU A 227 11.45 -24.55 -12.49
N GLU A 228 10.65 -25.50 -12.99
CA GLU A 228 10.17 -25.46 -14.36
C GLU A 228 9.09 -24.40 -14.58
N LYS A 229 8.94 -23.98 -15.85
CA LYS A 229 7.94 -23.01 -16.28
C LYS A 229 8.05 -21.62 -15.62
N LEU A 230 9.28 -21.25 -15.23
CA LEU A 230 9.59 -19.89 -14.80
C LEU A 230 10.10 -19.06 -15.98
N TYR A 231 10.10 -17.73 -15.78
CA TYR A 231 10.84 -16.82 -16.65
C TYR A 231 12.33 -17.17 -16.63
N GLN A 232 13.01 -16.99 -17.76
CA GLN A 232 14.42 -17.29 -17.92
C GLN A 232 15.19 -16.02 -18.23
N ILE A 233 16.33 -15.86 -17.59
CA ILE A 233 17.30 -14.79 -17.88
C ILE A 233 18.57 -15.48 -18.37
N LYS A 234 19.03 -15.08 -19.56
CA LYS A 234 20.32 -15.50 -20.14
C LYS A 234 21.26 -14.33 -20.12
N ASN A 235 22.50 -14.57 -19.76
CA ASN A 235 23.57 -13.59 -19.72
C ASN A 235 24.70 -14.05 -20.63
N GLU A 236 25.06 -13.22 -21.61
CA GLU A 236 26.24 -13.37 -22.44
C GLU A 236 27.27 -12.35 -22.00
N VAL A 237 28.44 -12.81 -21.56
CA VAL A 237 29.49 -11.98 -20.96
C VAL A 237 30.69 -11.89 -21.87
N PHE A 238 31.07 -10.69 -22.26
CA PHE A 238 32.25 -10.40 -23.08
C PHE A 238 33.22 -9.56 -22.25
N THR A 239 34.48 -9.98 -22.21
CA THR A 239 35.55 -9.25 -21.49
C THR A 239 36.73 -9.04 -22.42
N GLU A 240 37.16 -7.79 -22.56
CA GLU A 240 38.34 -7.39 -23.32
C GLU A 240 39.26 -6.58 -22.41
N ASN A 241 40.57 -6.76 -22.62
CA ASN A 241 41.58 -5.94 -21.95
C ASN A 241 42.48 -5.31 -23.01
N THR A 242 42.37 -4.00 -23.19
CA THR A 242 43.09 -3.26 -24.23
C THR A 242 43.73 -2.02 -23.59
N ASN A 243 45.04 -1.86 -23.76
CA ASN A 243 45.80 -0.72 -23.21
C ASN A 243 45.59 -0.44 -21.72
N GLY A 244 45.46 -1.51 -20.92
CA GLY A 244 45.25 -1.39 -19.47
C GLY A 244 43.82 -0.97 -19.07
N ILE A 245 42.90 -0.96 -20.02
CA ILE A 245 41.46 -0.75 -19.78
C ILE A 245 40.74 -2.08 -19.90
N THR A 246 40.04 -2.48 -18.87
CA THR A 246 39.14 -3.63 -18.88
C THR A 246 37.76 -3.16 -19.31
N ARG A 247 37.31 -3.68 -20.45
CA ARG A 247 35.93 -3.52 -20.96
C ARG A 247 35.15 -4.76 -20.63
N ILE A 248 33.99 -4.60 -20.00
CA ILE A 248 33.04 -5.69 -19.76
C ILE A 248 31.72 -5.31 -20.39
N ARG A 249 31.23 -6.14 -21.31
CA ARG A 249 29.91 -6.03 -21.92
C ARG A 249 29.09 -7.25 -21.54
N VAL A 250 27.86 -7.02 -21.06
CA VAL A 250 26.90 -8.08 -20.74
C VAL A 250 25.62 -7.85 -21.50
N VAL A 251 25.20 -8.84 -22.28
CA VAL A 251 23.89 -8.87 -22.90
C VAL A 251 22.97 -9.70 -22.02
N VAL A 252 21.95 -9.03 -21.47
CA VAL A 252 20.92 -9.63 -20.61
C VAL A 252 19.65 -9.78 -21.43
N SER A 253 19.24 -11.01 -21.67
CA SER A 253 17.98 -11.33 -22.33
C SER A 253 17.07 -12.09 -21.37
N ALA A 254 15.81 -11.64 -21.24
CA ALA A 254 14.82 -12.39 -20.48
C ALA A 254 13.65 -12.79 -21.39
N SER A 255 13.17 -14.00 -21.20
CA SER A 255 11.98 -14.55 -21.86
C SER A 255 11.01 -15.15 -20.86
N ASP A 256 9.76 -15.26 -21.26
CA ASP A 256 8.80 -16.05 -20.51
C ASP A 256 9.11 -17.56 -20.61
N CYS A 257 8.31 -18.39 -19.97
CA CYS A 257 8.51 -19.83 -19.96
C CYS A 257 8.21 -20.53 -21.30
N GLN A 258 7.69 -19.79 -22.28
CA GLN A 258 7.48 -20.25 -23.66
C GLN A 258 8.57 -19.76 -24.61
N GLY A 259 9.52 -18.96 -24.11
CA GLY A 259 10.58 -18.37 -24.91
C GLY A 259 10.26 -17.01 -25.52
N THR A 260 9.09 -16.40 -25.22
CA THR A 260 8.73 -15.08 -25.71
C THR A 260 9.61 -14.03 -25.04
N PRO A 261 10.34 -13.19 -25.79
CA PRO A 261 11.21 -12.17 -25.20
C PRO A 261 10.41 -11.12 -24.41
N VAL A 262 10.89 -10.80 -23.21
CA VAL A 262 10.27 -9.76 -22.34
C VAL A 262 11.25 -8.63 -22.00
N LEU A 263 12.55 -8.90 -22.03
CA LEU A 263 13.61 -7.92 -21.78
C LEU A 263 14.82 -8.23 -22.64
N ASN A 264 15.43 -7.21 -23.22
CA ASN A 264 16.75 -7.31 -23.82
C ASN A 264 17.52 -6.02 -23.52
N ARG A 265 18.72 -6.15 -22.92
CA ARG A 265 19.59 -5.03 -22.53
C ARG A 265 21.04 -5.40 -22.75
N SER A 266 21.79 -4.43 -23.25
CA SER A 266 23.25 -4.48 -23.29
C SER A 266 23.82 -3.49 -22.26
N LEU A 267 24.63 -3.97 -21.37
CA LEU A 267 25.34 -3.19 -20.35
C LEU A 267 26.81 -3.21 -20.68
N GLU A 268 27.48 -2.06 -20.67
CA GLU A 268 28.89 -1.93 -20.96
C GLU A 268 29.57 -1.02 -19.96
N VAL A 269 30.75 -1.40 -19.53
CA VAL A 269 31.59 -0.63 -18.60
C VAL A 269 33.05 -0.74 -19.05
N ASP A 270 33.75 0.40 -19.02
CA ASP A 270 35.17 0.54 -19.29
C ASP A 270 35.85 1.12 -18.03
N GLU A 271 36.81 0.39 -17.47
CA GLU A 271 37.55 0.81 -16.28
C GLU A 271 38.99 0.32 -16.32
N LYS A 272 39.89 1.09 -15.69
CA LYS A 272 41.29 0.68 -15.56
C LYS A 272 41.49 -0.50 -14.61
N ASN A 273 40.54 -0.74 -13.74
CA ASN A 273 40.60 -1.82 -12.75
C ASN A 273 39.41 -2.74 -12.93
N LYS A 274 39.65 -4.03 -13.10
CA LYS A 274 38.62 -5.08 -13.25
C LYS A 274 37.59 -5.05 -12.13
N ASN A 275 38.02 -4.88 -10.87
CA ASN A 275 37.10 -4.90 -9.73
C ASN A 275 36.15 -3.70 -9.74
N PHE A 276 36.62 -2.51 -10.17
CA PHE A 276 35.75 -1.35 -10.36
C PHE A 276 34.78 -1.57 -11.51
N ALA A 277 35.23 -2.16 -12.64
CA ALA A 277 34.37 -2.51 -13.75
C ALA A 277 33.22 -3.45 -13.29
N ILE A 278 33.54 -4.49 -12.52
CA ILE A 278 32.58 -5.44 -11.97
C ILE A 278 31.57 -4.75 -11.04
N THR A 279 32.05 -3.91 -10.12
CA THR A 279 31.18 -3.18 -9.18
C THR A 279 30.22 -2.23 -9.92
N ARG A 280 30.73 -1.54 -10.94
CA ARG A 280 29.92 -0.63 -11.75
C ARG A 280 28.89 -1.40 -12.56
N LEU A 281 29.27 -2.51 -13.18
CA LEU A 281 28.37 -3.40 -13.91
C LEU A 281 27.22 -3.91 -13.02
N GLN A 282 27.57 -4.40 -11.82
CA GLN A 282 26.58 -4.83 -10.81
C GLN A 282 25.55 -3.71 -10.50
N SER A 283 26.04 -2.49 -10.33
CA SER A 283 25.19 -1.33 -10.03
C SER A 283 24.30 -0.96 -11.23
N LEU A 284 24.83 -1.03 -12.44
CA LEU A 284 24.07 -0.78 -13.67
C LEU A 284 22.97 -1.82 -13.87
N LEU A 285 23.28 -3.11 -13.72
CA LEU A 285 22.28 -4.17 -13.83
C LEU A 285 21.14 -3.97 -12.83
N TYR A 286 21.46 -3.70 -11.56
CA TYR A 286 20.42 -3.43 -10.56
C TYR A 286 19.54 -2.23 -10.94
N LYS A 287 20.14 -1.14 -11.41
CA LYS A 287 19.42 0.06 -11.86
C LYS A 287 18.49 -0.24 -13.03
N GLU A 288 18.97 -0.99 -14.03
CA GLU A 288 18.16 -1.39 -15.19
C GLU A 288 16.98 -2.27 -14.80
N LEU A 289 17.19 -3.29 -13.95
CA LEU A 289 16.12 -4.17 -13.48
C LEU A 289 15.07 -3.40 -12.67
N LYS A 290 15.51 -2.49 -11.80
CA LYS A 290 14.62 -1.61 -11.03
C LYS A 290 13.87 -0.63 -11.94
N GLY A 291 14.55 -0.06 -12.92
CA GLY A 291 13.94 0.81 -13.94
C GLY A 291 12.88 0.06 -14.76
N TYR A 292 13.19 -1.18 -15.16
CA TYR A 292 12.24 -2.03 -15.86
C TYR A 292 11.00 -2.35 -15.03
N ALA A 293 11.17 -2.69 -13.75
CA ALA A 293 10.05 -2.95 -12.85
C ALA A 293 9.11 -1.74 -12.68
N ASN A 294 9.65 -0.52 -12.75
CA ASN A 294 8.90 0.72 -12.55
C ASN A 294 8.30 1.32 -13.84
N LYS A 295 8.64 0.80 -15.03
CA LYS A 295 7.97 1.24 -16.25
C LYS A 295 6.52 0.79 -16.18
N GLU A 296 5.61 1.74 -16.04
CA GLU A 296 4.19 1.50 -16.25
C GLU A 296 4.02 0.88 -17.63
N GLY A 297 3.19 -0.18 -17.70
CA GLY A 297 3.03 -0.99 -18.92
C GLY A 297 2.72 -0.18 -20.17
N GLN A 298 3.75 0.31 -20.80
CA GLN A 298 3.69 0.60 -22.22
C GLN A 298 3.56 -0.75 -22.87
N GLY A 299 2.33 -1.07 -23.24
CA GLY A 299 2.01 -2.24 -24.04
C GLY A 299 3.03 -2.37 -25.15
N ASN A 300 3.49 -3.58 -25.36
CA ASN A 300 4.21 -3.96 -26.57
C ASN A 300 3.40 -3.53 -27.80
N THR A 301 3.48 -2.26 -28.15
CA THR A 301 3.12 -1.75 -29.48
C THR A 301 4.42 -1.55 -30.22
N GLY A 302 4.73 -2.49 -31.03
CA GLY A 302 5.72 -2.15 -32.02
C GLY A 302 6.68 -3.26 -32.41
N LEU A 303 6.27 -3.90 -33.47
CA LEU A 303 7.01 -4.42 -34.61
C LEU A 303 8.01 -5.53 -34.37
#